data_b67f5f6c631309848576c81f628c3985
#
_entry.id   b67f5f6c631309848576c81f628c3985
#
_cell.length_a   1.000
_cell.length_b   1.000
_cell.length_c   1.000
_cell.angle_alpha   90.00
_cell.angle_beta   90.00
_cell.angle_gamma   90.00
#
_symmetry.space_group_name_H-M   'P 1'
#
loop_
_entity.id
_entity.type
_entity.pdbx_description
1 polymer ?
#
loop_
_entity_poly.entity_id
_entity_poly.type
_entity_poly.pdbx_seq_one_letter_code
_entity_poly.pdbx_strand_id
1 'polypeptide(L)'
;MRVIAGKYKSIKLNAVEGMNTRPTTDKIKENLFNMIDCYDCKVLDLCGGTGGLGIEALSRGAKHATFIDGSNNAIKVIKSNIEKCRIDATDYALYRNDFKRALKIFGKKEEKFDIIFLDPPYDKGLIDEALQCILDNKLCNDDALVICEKSNTEEITITDEKLEVIKEKQYGITDIVIFEYMEK
;
A
#
# COMPACT_ATOMS: atom_id res chain seq x y z
N MET A 1 15.48 0.64 -5.63
CA MET A 1 14.33 1.56 -5.49
C MET A 1 14.77 2.79 -4.69
N ARG A 2 14.24 3.93 -4.98
CA ARG A 2 14.49 5.18 -4.25
C ARG A 2 13.18 5.95 -4.06
N VAL A 3 13.19 6.89 -3.14
CA VAL A 3 12.09 7.87 -3.00
C VAL A 3 12.17 8.85 -4.18
N ILE A 4 11.05 9.02 -4.88
CA ILE A 4 11.00 9.75 -6.16
C ILE A 4 10.84 11.26 -5.95
N ALA A 5 9.97 11.66 -5.03
CA ALA A 5 9.67 13.07 -4.80
C ALA A 5 9.41 13.37 -3.32
N GLY A 6 9.28 14.65 -2.99
CA GLY A 6 8.91 15.12 -1.65
C GLY A 6 10.08 15.23 -0.68
N LYS A 7 9.76 15.18 0.60
CA LYS A 7 10.69 15.45 1.71
C LYS A 7 11.91 14.52 1.74
N TYR A 8 11.74 13.27 1.32
CA TYR A 8 12.78 12.23 1.35
C TYR A 8 13.32 11.89 -0.03
N LYS A 9 13.10 12.74 -1.02
CA LYS A 9 13.54 12.56 -2.41
C LYS A 9 14.98 12.07 -2.52
N SER A 10 15.20 11.12 -3.42
CA SER A 10 16.51 10.54 -3.81
C SER A 10 17.12 9.58 -2.77
N ILE A 11 16.53 9.40 -1.60
CA ILE A 11 17.02 8.42 -0.64
C ILE A 11 16.80 7.01 -1.23
N LYS A 12 17.91 6.26 -1.34
CA LYS A 12 17.89 4.87 -1.81
C LYS A 12 17.40 3.95 -0.69
N LEU A 13 16.33 3.19 -0.97
CA LEU A 13 15.76 2.25 -0.04
C LEU A 13 16.44 0.88 -0.15
N ASN A 14 16.55 0.19 1.00
CA ASN A 14 17.05 -1.17 1.09
C ASN A 14 16.00 -2.14 0.54
N ALA A 15 16.44 -3.19 -0.15
CA ALA A 15 15.60 -4.29 -0.62
C ALA A 15 15.51 -5.42 0.40
N VAL A 16 14.48 -6.25 0.31
CA VAL A 16 14.35 -7.48 1.10
C VAL A 16 15.15 -8.59 0.42
N GLU A 17 16.14 -9.16 1.13
CA GLU A 17 16.94 -10.26 0.62
C GLU A 17 16.10 -11.54 0.44
N GLY A 18 16.37 -12.29 -0.64
CA GLY A 18 15.76 -13.60 -0.90
C GLY A 18 14.30 -13.56 -1.31
N MET A 19 13.69 -12.42 -1.43
CA MET A 19 12.37 -12.29 -2.05
C MET A 19 12.53 -12.07 -3.54
N ASN A 20 12.04 -13.01 -4.35
CA ASN A 20 11.80 -12.84 -5.80
C ASN A 20 10.62 -11.86 -6.01
N THR A 21 10.51 -10.86 -5.16
CA THR A 21 9.56 -9.78 -5.38
C THR A 21 10.17 -8.84 -6.41
N ARG A 22 9.51 -8.66 -7.53
CA ARG A 22 9.80 -7.51 -8.38
C ARG A 22 9.51 -6.27 -7.57
N PRO A 23 10.52 -5.47 -7.21
CA PRO A 23 10.20 -4.17 -6.63
C PRO A 23 9.42 -3.38 -7.66
N THR A 24 8.36 -2.72 -7.24
CA THR A 24 7.73 -1.67 -8.03
C THR A 24 8.83 -0.77 -8.55
N THR A 25 9.03 -0.71 -9.86
CA THR A 25 10.11 0.09 -10.42
C THR A 25 9.91 1.55 -10.07
N ASP A 26 10.98 2.30 -10.00
CA ASP A 26 10.92 3.75 -9.74
C ASP A 26 9.95 4.44 -10.71
N LYS A 27 9.91 4.00 -11.97
CA LYS A 27 9.00 4.52 -13.00
C LYS A 27 7.54 4.22 -12.72
N ILE A 28 7.20 2.99 -12.32
CA ILE A 28 5.82 2.60 -11.97
C ILE A 28 5.36 3.40 -10.76
N LYS A 29 6.22 3.52 -9.75
CA LYS A 29 5.94 4.30 -8.54
C LYS A 29 5.73 5.78 -8.85
N GLU A 30 6.58 6.38 -9.68
CA GLU A 30 6.41 7.76 -10.14
C GLU A 30 5.07 7.95 -10.86
N ASN A 31 4.74 7.08 -11.80
CA ASN A 31 3.48 7.14 -12.53
C ASN A 31 2.27 6.97 -11.60
N LEU A 32 2.33 6.04 -10.65
CA LEU A 32 1.27 5.85 -9.66
C LEU A 32 1.02 7.13 -8.86
N PHE A 33 2.06 7.70 -8.28
CA PHE A 33 1.94 8.89 -7.45
C PHE A 33 1.65 10.18 -8.23
N ASN A 34 1.79 10.16 -9.55
CA ASN A 34 1.30 11.24 -10.42
C ASN A 34 -0.21 11.14 -10.69
N MET A 35 -0.83 9.99 -10.39
CA MET A 35 -2.27 9.77 -10.58
C MET A 35 -3.10 10.00 -9.32
N ILE A 36 -2.46 10.10 -8.15
CA ILE A 36 -3.12 10.22 -6.85
C ILE A 36 -2.56 11.40 -6.07
N ASP A 37 -3.37 11.97 -5.18
CA ASP A 37 -2.92 12.93 -4.18
C ASP A 37 -2.97 12.27 -2.80
N CYS A 38 -1.85 12.27 -2.09
CA CYS A 38 -1.73 11.69 -0.76
C CYS A 38 -1.47 12.74 0.34
N TYR A 39 -1.58 14.03 0.01
CA TYR A 39 -1.37 15.08 1.00
C TYR A 39 -2.41 15.00 2.12
N ASP A 40 -1.94 15.06 3.37
CA ASP A 40 -2.74 14.95 4.60
C ASP A 40 -3.54 13.64 4.75
N CYS A 41 -3.26 12.62 3.93
CA CYS A 41 -3.94 11.34 3.95
C CYS A 41 -3.40 10.41 5.05
N LYS A 42 -4.30 9.60 5.62
CA LYS A 42 -3.97 8.44 6.44
C LYS A 42 -3.85 7.21 5.53
N VAL A 43 -2.67 6.64 5.49
CA VAL A 43 -2.27 5.60 4.53
C VAL A 43 -2.08 4.25 5.22
N LEU A 44 -2.54 3.18 4.58
CA LEU A 44 -2.22 1.80 4.93
C LEU A 44 -1.40 1.17 3.80
N ASP A 45 -0.19 0.72 4.11
CA ASP A 45 0.68 -0.06 3.21
C ASP A 45 0.60 -1.53 3.65
N LEU A 46 -0.26 -2.28 2.97
CA LEU A 46 -0.53 -3.68 3.27
C LEU A 46 0.36 -4.58 2.42
N CYS A 47 1.05 -5.53 3.05
CA CYS A 47 2.11 -6.32 2.43
C CYS A 47 3.28 -5.43 1.98
N GLY A 48 3.73 -4.54 2.85
CA GLY A 48 4.60 -3.42 2.55
C GLY A 48 5.98 -3.76 1.94
N GLY A 49 6.47 -4.99 2.10
CA GLY A 49 7.76 -5.43 1.56
C GLY A 49 8.92 -4.54 2.00
N THR A 50 9.31 -3.59 1.16
CA THR A 50 10.35 -2.59 1.48
C THR A 50 9.81 -1.35 2.19
N GLY A 51 8.49 -1.18 2.24
CA GLY A 51 7.83 0.04 2.69
C GLY A 51 7.83 1.16 1.64
N GLY A 52 8.21 0.86 0.40
CA GLY A 52 8.43 1.88 -0.64
C GLY A 52 7.21 2.74 -0.95
N LEU A 53 6.01 2.17 -0.96
CA LEU A 53 4.78 2.92 -1.25
C LEU A 53 4.37 3.82 -0.08
N GLY A 54 4.35 3.30 1.13
CA GLY A 54 4.02 4.09 2.33
C GLY A 54 5.05 5.19 2.59
N ILE A 55 6.34 4.93 2.40
CA ILE A 55 7.41 5.93 2.54
C ILE A 55 7.28 7.02 1.46
N GLU A 56 6.98 6.65 0.23
CA GLU A 56 6.72 7.63 -0.85
C GLU A 56 5.53 8.53 -0.51
N ALA A 57 4.44 7.96 0.01
CA ALA A 57 3.27 8.71 0.45
C ALA A 57 3.64 9.72 1.56
N LEU A 58 4.37 9.29 2.58
CA LEU A 58 4.87 10.19 3.64
C LEU A 58 5.77 11.28 3.07
N SER A 59 6.64 10.93 2.13
CA SER A 59 7.52 11.91 1.46
C SER A 59 6.74 13.00 0.73
N ARG A 60 5.57 12.66 0.21
CA ARG A 60 4.69 13.57 -0.54
C ARG A 60 3.62 14.25 0.32
N GLY A 61 3.72 14.13 1.63
CA GLY A 61 2.89 14.87 2.57
C GLY A 61 1.73 14.10 3.19
N ALA A 62 1.69 12.78 3.08
CA ALA A 62 0.74 11.98 3.86
C ALA A 62 0.93 12.25 5.36
N LYS A 63 -0.18 12.29 6.08
CA LYS A 63 -0.20 12.60 7.51
C LYS A 63 0.36 11.47 8.36
N HIS A 64 0.05 10.23 7.97
CA HIS A 64 0.45 9.04 8.71
C HIS A 64 0.44 7.83 7.78
N ALA A 65 1.39 6.93 7.93
CA ALA A 65 1.42 5.65 7.24
C ALA A 65 1.52 4.48 8.22
N THR A 66 0.63 3.51 8.08
CA THR A 66 0.67 2.24 8.80
C THR A 66 1.19 1.16 7.86
N PHE A 67 2.25 0.48 8.27
CA PHE A 67 2.88 -0.60 7.51
C PHE A 67 2.55 -1.95 8.14
N ILE A 68 2.09 -2.90 7.33
CA ILE A 68 1.79 -4.28 7.73
C ILE A 68 2.55 -5.23 6.82
N ASP A 69 3.28 -6.16 7.41
CA ASP A 69 3.85 -7.31 6.70
C ASP A 69 3.96 -8.51 7.64
N GLY A 70 3.76 -9.71 7.11
CA GLY A 70 3.89 -10.96 7.88
C GLY A 70 5.33 -11.43 8.03
N SER A 71 6.22 -11.00 7.14
CA SER A 71 7.63 -11.41 7.12
C SER A 71 8.47 -10.61 8.10
N ASN A 72 9.21 -11.33 8.96
CA ASN A 72 10.17 -10.67 9.85
C ASN A 72 11.28 -9.92 9.09
N ASN A 73 11.72 -10.47 7.95
CA ASN A 73 12.73 -9.81 7.11
C ASN A 73 12.19 -8.52 6.48
N ALA A 74 10.96 -8.53 6.00
CA ALA A 74 10.30 -7.33 5.48
C ALA A 74 10.18 -6.26 6.57
N ILE A 75 9.73 -6.60 7.77
CA ILE A 75 9.63 -5.67 8.91
C ILE A 75 10.98 -5.02 9.24
N LYS A 76 12.06 -5.79 9.26
CA LYS A 76 13.41 -5.25 9.48
C LYS A 76 13.83 -4.26 8.39
N VAL A 77 13.52 -4.59 7.13
CA VAL A 77 13.84 -3.71 5.98
C VAL A 77 13.00 -2.44 6.03
N ILE A 78 11.70 -2.54 6.27
CA ILE A 78 10.81 -1.36 6.42
C ILE A 78 11.34 -0.44 7.52
N LYS A 79 11.66 -1.00 8.69
CA LYS A 79 12.21 -0.25 9.81
C LYS A 79 13.52 0.46 9.44
N SER A 80 14.44 -0.26 8.80
CA SER A 80 15.71 0.29 8.32
C SER A 80 15.50 1.44 7.31
N ASN A 81 14.52 1.33 6.42
CA ASN A 81 14.20 2.37 5.45
C ASN A 81 13.56 3.61 6.11
N ILE A 82 12.69 3.40 7.09
CA ILE A 82 12.10 4.47 7.91
C ILE A 82 13.19 5.26 8.64
N GLU A 83 14.12 4.55 9.30
CA GLU A 83 15.26 5.15 9.99
C GLU A 83 16.18 5.92 9.03
N LYS A 84 16.45 5.34 7.87
CA LYS A 84 17.27 5.97 6.81
C LYS A 84 16.67 7.27 6.29
N CYS A 85 15.35 7.33 6.17
CA CYS A 85 14.61 8.54 5.81
C CYS A 85 14.43 9.50 6.99
N ARG A 86 14.78 9.11 8.21
CA ARG A 86 14.58 9.89 9.44
C ARG A 86 13.12 10.30 9.63
N ILE A 87 12.19 9.37 9.35
CA ILE A 87 10.77 9.59 9.54
C ILE A 87 10.47 9.65 11.03
N ASP A 88 9.73 10.65 11.45
CA ASP A 88 9.34 10.84 12.84
C ASP A 88 8.46 9.67 13.32
N ALA A 89 8.67 9.22 14.56
CA ALA A 89 7.91 8.11 15.15
C ALA A 89 6.41 8.39 15.27
N THR A 90 5.99 9.65 15.24
CA THR A 90 4.59 10.05 15.25
C THR A 90 3.91 9.91 13.90
N ASP A 91 4.67 9.82 12.82
CA ASP A 91 4.16 9.83 11.44
C ASP A 91 3.91 8.42 10.90
N TYR A 92 4.27 7.36 11.63
CA TYR A 92 4.07 5.99 11.19
C TYR A 92 3.72 5.01 12.31
N ALA A 93 3.17 3.86 11.90
CA ALA A 93 3.07 2.66 12.71
C ALA A 93 3.56 1.46 11.90
N LEU A 94 4.22 0.51 12.54
CA LEU A 94 4.80 -0.67 11.89
C LEU A 94 4.44 -1.92 12.69
N TYR A 95 3.72 -2.84 12.06
CA TYR A 95 3.29 -4.08 12.71
C TYR A 95 3.66 -5.30 11.88
N ARG A 96 4.27 -6.30 12.53
CA ARG A 96 4.37 -7.63 11.98
C ARG A 96 3.08 -8.40 12.27
N ASN A 97 2.29 -8.64 11.24
CA ASN A 97 1.04 -9.39 11.37
C ASN A 97 0.62 -9.99 10.03
N ASP A 98 -0.20 -11.03 10.09
CA ASP A 98 -1.00 -11.46 8.97
C ASP A 98 -2.00 -10.35 8.61
N PHE A 99 -2.17 -10.08 7.30
CA PHE A 99 -2.98 -8.96 6.88
C PHE A 99 -4.46 -9.10 7.26
N LYS A 100 -5.03 -10.31 7.19
CA LYS A 100 -6.43 -10.53 7.58
C LYS A 100 -6.67 -10.23 9.06
N ARG A 101 -5.72 -10.67 9.89
CA ARG A 101 -5.77 -10.40 11.33
C ARG A 101 -5.62 -8.90 11.61
N ALA A 102 -4.69 -8.23 10.95
CA ALA A 102 -4.47 -6.80 11.09
C ALA A 102 -5.72 -6.00 10.71
N LEU A 103 -6.34 -6.31 9.55
CA LEU A 103 -7.54 -5.62 9.07
C LEU A 103 -8.73 -5.80 10.03
N LYS A 104 -8.91 -7.00 10.61
CA LYS A 104 -9.93 -7.24 11.65
C LYS A 104 -9.68 -6.42 12.91
N ILE A 105 -8.41 -6.28 13.33
CA ILE A 105 -8.05 -5.47 14.50
C ILE A 105 -8.36 -4.00 14.22
N PHE A 106 -8.02 -3.49 13.04
CA PHE A 106 -8.35 -2.11 12.65
C PHE A 106 -9.86 -1.86 12.62
N GLY A 107 -10.65 -2.81 12.09
CA GLY A 107 -12.11 -2.70 12.11
C GLY A 107 -12.69 -2.63 13.51
N LYS A 108 -12.19 -3.43 14.46
CA LYS A 108 -12.59 -3.37 15.88
C LYS A 108 -12.24 -2.04 16.57
N LYS A 109 -11.18 -1.39 16.09
CA LYS A 109 -10.75 -0.06 16.57
C LYS A 109 -11.40 1.08 15.81
N GLU A 110 -12.28 0.78 14.85
CA GLU A 110 -12.91 1.76 13.97
C GLU A 110 -11.90 2.64 13.22
N GLU A 111 -10.71 2.08 12.95
CA GLU A 111 -9.68 2.73 12.16
C GLU A 111 -10.12 2.80 10.69
N LYS A 112 -9.94 3.97 10.08
CA LYS A 112 -10.21 4.19 8.65
C LYS A 112 -9.02 4.83 7.97
N PHE A 113 -8.91 4.59 6.66
CA PHE A 113 -7.81 5.05 5.84
C PHE A 113 -8.33 5.81 4.61
N ASP A 114 -7.55 6.76 4.13
CA ASP A 114 -7.82 7.52 2.91
C ASP A 114 -7.19 6.84 1.69
N ILE A 115 -6.07 6.16 1.89
CA ILE A 115 -5.37 5.39 0.85
C ILE A 115 -4.93 4.04 1.42
N ILE A 116 -5.24 2.96 0.70
CA ILE A 116 -4.78 1.61 1.01
C ILE A 116 -4.00 1.06 -0.18
N PHE A 117 -2.74 0.73 0.01
CA PHE A 117 -1.91 0.03 -0.98
C PHE A 117 -1.96 -1.48 -0.73
N LEU A 118 -2.25 -2.24 -1.79
CA LEU A 118 -2.24 -3.70 -1.82
C LEU A 118 -1.19 -4.16 -2.83
N ASP A 119 -0.09 -4.69 -2.35
CA ASP A 119 1.00 -5.24 -3.16
C ASP A 119 1.38 -6.64 -2.64
N PRO A 120 0.44 -7.60 -2.63
CA PRO A 120 0.71 -8.96 -2.18
C PRO A 120 1.49 -9.75 -3.25
N PRO A 121 2.05 -10.92 -2.89
CA PRO A 121 2.60 -11.85 -3.87
C PRO A 121 1.60 -12.16 -4.99
N TYR A 122 2.08 -12.19 -6.25
CA TYR A 122 1.23 -12.40 -7.42
C TYR A 122 0.59 -13.80 -7.49
N ASP A 123 -0.53 -13.89 -8.20
CA ASP A 123 -1.24 -15.12 -8.59
C ASP A 123 -1.66 -16.04 -7.42
N LYS A 124 -1.97 -15.46 -6.26
CA LYS A 124 -2.43 -16.20 -5.07
C LYS A 124 -3.86 -15.85 -4.62
N GLY A 125 -4.58 -15.03 -5.39
CA GLY A 125 -5.93 -14.59 -5.03
C GLY A 125 -5.99 -13.69 -3.78
N LEU A 126 -4.86 -13.19 -3.31
CA LEU A 126 -4.77 -12.43 -2.06
C LEU A 126 -5.40 -11.04 -2.18
N ILE A 127 -5.48 -10.49 -3.39
CA ILE A 127 -6.10 -9.18 -3.63
C ILE A 127 -7.61 -9.25 -3.34
N ASP A 128 -8.31 -10.23 -3.89
CA ASP A 128 -9.75 -10.40 -3.63
C ASP A 128 -10.03 -10.62 -2.15
N GLU A 129 -9.21 -11.45 -1.47
CA GLU A 129 -9.32 -11.66 -0.03
C GLU A 129 -9.08 -10.37 0.77
N ALA A 130 -8.09 -9.59 0.39
CA ALA A 130 -7.79 -8.32 1.06
C ALA A 130 -8.90 -7.29 0.83
N LEU A 131 -9.39 -7.14 -0.40
CA LEU A 131 -10.51 -6.26 -0.72
C LEU A 131 -11.77 -6.63 0.08
N GLN A 132 -12.11 -7.93 0.14
CA GLN A 132 -13.24 -8.39 0.94
C GLN A 132 -13.06 -8.06 2.43
N CYS A 133 -11.86 -8.31 2.98
CA CYS A 133 -11.57 -7.97 4.38
C CYS A 133 -11.65 -6.46 4.65
N ILE A 134 -11.23 -5.61 3.71
CA ILE A 134 -11.32 -4.15 3.81
C ILE A 134 -12.78 -3.71 3.88
N LEU A 135 -13.63 -4.26 3.00
CA LEU A 135 -15.07 -3.97 2.98
C LEU A 135 -15.78 -4.45 4.24
N ASP A 136 -15.56 -5.70 4.63
CA ASP A 136 -16.20 -6.33 5.81
C ASP A 136 -15.86 -5.57 7.10
N ASN A 137 -14.66 -5.02 7.20
CA ASN A 137 -14.20 -4.28 8.38
C ASN A 137 -14.35 -2.77 8.26
N LYS A 138 -14.94 -2.26 7.18
CA LYS A 138 -15.26 -0.83 6.95
C LYS A 138 -14.05 0.08 7.13
N LEU A 139 -12.94 -0.26 6.49
CA LEU A 139 -11.64 0.40 6.69
C LEU A 139 -11.40 1.64 5.82
N CYS A 140 -12.34 1.99 4.95
CA CYS A 140 -12.21 3.13 4.06
C CYS A 140 -12.98 4.35 4.59
N ASN A 141 -12.37 5.53 4.52
CA ASN A 141 -13.10 6.77 4.52
C ASN A 141 -13.87 6.91 3.20
N ASP A 142 -14.87 7.78 3.15
CA ASP A 142 -15.54 8.12 1.90
C ASP A 142 -14.53 8.74 0.92
N ASP A 143 -14.63 8.41 -0.38
CA ASP A 143 -13.67 8.77 -1.43
C ASP A 143 -12.25 8.16 -1.25
N ALA A 144 -12.08 7.20 -0.34
CA ALA A 144 -10.79 6.52 -0.17
C ALA A 144 -10.36 5.77 -1.45
N LEU A 145 -9.07 5.75 -1.70
CA LEU A 145 -8.48 5.00 -2.81
C LEU A 145 -7.90 3.67 -2.31
N VAL A 146 -8.26 2.59 -2.98
CA VAL A 146 -7.62 1.28 -2.81
C VAL A 146 -6.83 0.97 -4.06
N ILE A 147 -5.52 0.84 -3.93
CA ILE A 147 -4.59 0.71 -5.04
C ILE A 147 -3.98 -0.68 -5.01
N CYS A 148 -4.25 -1.47 -6.05
CA CYS A 148 -3.77 -2.83 -6.18
C CYS A 148 -2.68 -2.92 -7.24
N GLU A 149 -1.55 -3.50 -6.88
CA GLU A 149 -0.53 -3.96 -7.82
C GLU A 149 -0.69 -5.47 -8.02
N LYS A 150 -0.84 -5.92 -9.26
CA LYS A 150 -1.05 -7.32 -9.62
C LYS A 150 -0.28 -7.74 -10.86
N SER A 151 -0.16 -9.05 -11.07
CA SER A 151 0.24 -9.59 -12.37
C SER A 151 -0.84 -9.29 -13.42
N ASN A 152 -0.43 -9.04 -14.65
CA ASN A 152 -1.39 -8.86 -15.77
C ASN A 152 -2.19 -10.14 -16.10
N THR A 153 -1.80 -11.28 -15.55
CA THR A 153 -2.52 -12.57 -15.66
C THR A 153 -3.46 -12.83 -14.49
N GLU A 154 -3.37 -12.06 -13.41
CA GLU A 154 -4.24 -12.18 -12.24
C GLU A 154 -5.51 -11.36 -12.46
N GLU A 155 -6.67 -11.98 -12.23
CA GLU A 155 -7.96 -11.30 -12.29
C GLU A 155 -8.43 -10.91 -10.89
N ILE A 156 -8.99 -9.71 -10.77
CA ILE A 156 -9.71 -9.28 -9.57
C ILE A 156 -11.19 -9.57 -9.84
N THR A 157 -11.75 -10.49 -9.06
CA THR A 157 -13.11 -11.01 -9.29
C THR A 157 -14.15 -10.42 -8.37
N ILE A 158 -13.73 -9.80 -7.27
CA ILE A 158 -14.65 -9.17 -6.33
C ILE A 158 -15.40 -8.02 -7.00
N THR A 159 -16.71 -8.00 -6.80
CA THR A 159 -17.58 -6.92 -7.21
C THR A 159 -18.37 -6.44 -6.01
N ASP A 160 -18.31 -5.15 -5.72
CA ASP A 160 -19.09 -4.50 -4.68
C ASP A 160 -19.50 -3.11 -5.16
N GLU A 161 -20.74 -2.71 -4.89
CA GLU A 161 -21.27 -1.42 -5.32
C GLU A 161 -20.55 -0.21 -4.70
N LYS A 162 -19.79 -0.43 -3.62
CA LYS A 162 -18.99 0.59 -2.93
C LYS A 162 -17.59 0.75 -3.51
N LEU A 163 -17.15 -0.16 -4.39
CA LEU A 163 -15.83 -0.10 -5.02
C LEU A 163 -15.99 0.12 -6.53
N GLU A 164 -15.56 1.26 -7.01
CA GLU A 164 -15.55 1.59 -8.43
C GLU A 164 -14.11 1.61 -8.95
N VAL A 165 -13.83 0.90 -10.05
CA VAL A 165 -12.54 1.03 -10.74
C VAL A 165 -12.51 2.37 -11.45
N ILE A 166 -11.68 3.30 -10.96
CA ILE A 166 -11.51 4.62 -11.57
C ILE A 166 -10.32 4.69 -12.52
N LYS A 167 -9.36 3.76 -12.37
CA LYS A 167 -8.20 3.69 -13.25
C LYS A 167 -7.59 2.29 -13.27
N GLU A 168 -7.15 1.88 -14.46
CA GLU A 168 -6.35 0.68 -14.66
C GLU A 168 -5.23 0.99 -15.65
N LYS A 169 -4.00 0.61 -15.33
CA LYS A 169 -2.84 0.80 -16.20
C LYS A 169 -1.92 -0.41 -16.17
N GLN A 170 -1.52 -0.83 -17.36
CA GLN A 170 -0.57 -1.92 -17.56
C GLN A 170 0.86 -1.39 -17.77
N TYR A 171 1.79 -2.01 -17.05
CA TYR A 171 3.23 -1.76 -17.13
C TYR A 171 3.97 -3.09 -17.32
N GLY A 172 4.08 -3.54 -18.58
CA GLY A 172 4.65 -4.85 -18.90
C GLY A 172 3.79 -5.97 -18.33
N ILE A 173 4.31 -6.70 -17.35
CA ILE A 173 3.59 -7.80 -16.67
C ILE A 173 2.88 -7.39 -15.39
N THR A 174 2.96 -6.11 -15.03
CA THR A 174 2.35 -5.54 -13.83
C THR A 174 1.22 -4.62 -14.19
N ASP A 175 0.07 -4.79 -13.57
CA ASP A 175 -1.06 -3.88 -13.66
C ASP A 175 -1.25 -3.14 -12.35
N ILE A 176 -1.57 -1.85 -12.45
CA ILE A 176 -2.05 -1.02 -11.35
C ILE A 176 -3.54 -0.78 -11.54
N VAL A 177 -4.32 -1.16 -10.55
CA VAL A 177 -5.77 -0.93 -10.50
C VAL A 177 -6.07 -0.03 -9.32
N ILE A 178 -6.75 1.09 -9.58
CA ILE A 178 -7.19 2.05 -8.56
C ILE A 178 -8.69 1.98 -8.44
N PHE A 179 -9.15 1.61 -7.25
CA PHE A 179 -10.54 1.67 -6.85
C PHE A 179 -10.79 2.92 -6.01
N GLU A 180 -11.93 3.53 -6.20
CA GLU A 180 -12.49 4.53 -5.29
C GLU A 180 -13.61 3.91 -4.47
N TYR A 181 -13.56 4.13 -3.16
CA TYR A 181 -14.60 3.69 -2.25
C TYR A 181 -15.65 4.78 -2.04
N MET A 182 -16.91 4.41 -2.22
CA MET A 182 -18.04 5.31 -2.00
C MET A 182 -18.96 4.72 -0.93
N GLU A 183 -19.14 5.41 0.16
CA GLU A 183 -20.11 5.04 1.18
C GLU A 183 -21.52 5.39 0.66
N LYS A 184 -22.28 4.34 0.23
CA LYS A 184 -23.66 4.50 -0.24
C LYS A 184 -24.64 4.21 0.90
#